data_6257d5f2e3c0bf0481c74ed57d34660b
#
_entry.id   6257d5f2e3c0bf0481c74ed57d34660b
#
_cell.length_a   1.000
_cell.length_b   1.000
_cell.length_c   1.000
_cell.angle_alpha   90.00
_cell.angle_beta   90.00
_cell.angle_gamma   90.00
#
_symmetry.space_group_name_H-M   'P 1'
#
loop_
_entity.id
_entity.type
_entity.pdbx_description
1 polymer ?
#
loop_
_entity_poly.entity_id
_entity_poly.type
_entity_poly.pdbx_seq_one_letter_code
_entity_poly.pdbx_strand_id
1 'polypeptide(L)'
;MVAIMTGMDTEAPAAPTRRPVRQLLAASVGNAVEWYDWYAYTFLATYIADQVFPKSADNSLVPLLSTFAVFAVGFFMRPVGGLLMGAIADRRGRRAALTVTILLMGGSSLLVGLTPTYAVAGVLAPVVLVLARLLQGLSVGGEFAASTTFLVESAGPGRRGLFSSFQYVSTTAGQLVASGIATLLVDTLSEDRMNGWGWRVPFVFGAVLSLVGFWIRQGAQETRSSAQQRAPRPALFEALRRHPRESLLICGITAGGTIAYYTWTSYLPTYAELNAGVAKSDALLAGTISLAFFGLLQPLGGLLSDRFGRRPPLLFFGVGFALLSVPLLHSLRDSFAVLLLVQCAGMVLLTGFTSISAAVNAEVFPPRVRAAGIGFPYSLTVALFGGTAPYVGTLFKDLGHAGLFPWYVAVLCLLSSVVYLRLPETAHKELER
;
A
#
# COMPACT_ATOMS: atom_id res chain seq x y z
N MET A 1 -43.16 36.27 44.21
CA MET A 1 -42.14 36.56 43.20
C MET A 1 -41.07 35.50 43.38
N VAL A 2 -41.21 34.37 42.68
CA VAL A 2 -40.37 33.15 42.84
C VAL A 2 -39.40 33.14 41.66
N ALA A 3 -38.10 33.21 41.95
CA ALA A 3 -37.06 33.08 40.95
C ALA A 3 -36.85 31.63 40.56
N ILE A 4 -37.06 31.32 39.30
CA ILE A 4 -36.73 30.03 38.67
C ILE A 4 -35.28 30.09 38.29
N MET A 5 -34.42 29.40 39.05
CA MET A 5 -33.05 29.12 38.62
C MET A 5 -33.04 27.87 37.75
N THR A 6 -32.93 28.09 36.42
CA THR A 6 -32.62 27.01 35.46
C THR A 6 -31.14 26.65 35.60
N GLY A 7 -30.89 25.47 36.16
CA GLY A 7 -29.55 24.85 36.14
C GLY A 7 -29.15 24.53 34.70
N MET A 8 -28.18 25.25 34.17
CA MET A 8 -27.42 24.83 33.00
C MET A 8 -26.41 23.78 33.46
N ASP A 9 -26.75 22.52 33.29
CA ASP A 9 -25.76 21.44 33.37
C ASP A 9 -24.71 21.65 32.24
N THR A 10 -23.61 22.29 32.61
CA THR A 10 -22.41 22.28 31.77
C THR A 10 -21.81 20.89 31.84
N GLU A 11 -22.18 20.02 30.87
CA GLU A 11 -21.43 18.78 30.65
C GLU A 11 -19.96 19.13 30.44
N ALA A 12 -19.14 18.79 31.41
CA ALA A 12 -17.70 18.89 31.32
C ALA A 12 -17.21 18.09 30.12
N PRO A 13 -16.28 18.62 29.28
CA PRO A 13 -15.75 17.89 28.15
C PRO A 13 -15.13 16.59 28.64
N ALA A 14 -15.61 15.46 28.10
CA ALA A 14 -15.15 14.14 28.46
C ALA A 14 -13.62 14.07 28.32
N ALA A 15 -12.96 13.72 29.42
CA ALA A 15 -11.50 13.61 29.50
C ALA A 15 -10.99 12.67 28.39
N PRO A 16 -9.88 13.01 27.69
CA PRO A 16 -9.34 12.18 26.63
C PRO A 16 -8.99 10.80 27.19
N THR A 17 -9.66 9.78 26.67
CA THR A 17 -9.45 8.39 27.10
C THR A 17 -7.98 8.00 26.91
N ARG A 18 -7.31 7.56 27.96
CA ARG A 18 -5.87 7.22 28.06
C ARG A 18 -5.44 5.99 27.23
N ARG A 19 -5.92 5.80 25.97
CA ARG A 19 -5.56 4.63 25.15
C ARG A 19 -5.26 4.92 23.66
N PRO A 20 -4.63 6.07 23.30
CA PRO A 20 -4.31 6.31 21.87
C PRO A 20 -3.25 5.33 21.34
N VAL A 21 -2.29 4.93 22.17
CA VAL A 21 -1.20 4.01 21.78
C VAL A 21 -1.73 2.61 21.44
N ARG A 22 -2.68 2.06 22.21
CA ARG A 22 -3.23 0.73 21.94
C ARG A 22 -4.07 0.71 20.65
N GLN A 23 -4.79 1.77 20.37
CA GLN A 23 -5.56 1.91 19.12
C GLN A 23 -4.64 2.09 17.91
N LEU A 24 -3.57 2.87 18.05
CA LEU A 24 -2.54 3.03 17.04
C LEU A 24 -1.87 1.69 16.71
N LEU A 25 -1.47 0.93 17.73
CA LEU A 25 -0.87 -0.40 17.56
C LEU A 25 -1.82 -1.38 16.87
N ALA A 26 -3.11 -1.41 17.27
CA ALA A 26 -4.09 -2.29 16.66
C ALA A 26 -4.33 -1.96 15.17
N ALA A 27 -4.38 -0.68 14.82
CA ALA A 27 -4.48 -0.23 13.43
C ALA A 27 -3.21 -0.59 12.63
N SER A 28 -2.02 -0.37 13.23
CA SER A 28 -0.73 -0.68 12.59
C SER A 28 -0.55 -2.19 12.34
N VAL A 29 -0.94 -3.05 13.28
CA VAL A 29 -0.88 -4.51 13.10
C VAL A 29 -1.81 -4.95 11.96
N GLY A 30 -3.03 -4.42 11.90
CA GLY A 30 -3.96 -4.73 10.80
C GLY A 30 -3.40 -4.34 9.44
N ASN A 31 -2.87 -3.13 9.33
CA ASN A 31 -2.21 -2.65 8.12
C ASN A 31 -1.00 -3.52 7.72
N ALA A 32 -0.17 -3.94 8.69
CA ALA A 32 0.98 -4.80 8.43
C ALA A 32 0.56 -6.18 7.88
N VAL A 33 -0.48 -6.80 8.44
CA VAL A 33 -1.01 -8.10 7.97
C VAL A 33 -1.57 -7.98 6.55
N GLU A 34 -2.28 -6.89 6.25
CA GLU A 34 -2.81 -6.61 4.92
C GLU A 34 -1.69 -6.50 3.87
N TRP A 35 -0.67 -5.69 4.16
CA TRP A 35 0.44 -5.48 3.23
C TRP A 35 1.37 -6.69 3.12
N TYR A 36 1.50 -7.51 4.16
CA TYR A 36 2.20 -8.79 4.09
C TYR A 36 1.70 -9.64 2.91
N ASP A 37 0.40 -9.83 2.80
CA ASP A 37 -0.22 -10.72 1.83
C ASP A 37 -0.06 -10.21 0.38
N TRP A 38 -0.14 -8.88 0.19
CA TRP A 38 0.11 -8.25 -1.10
C TRP A 38 1.54 -8.46 -1.58
N TYR A 39 2.51 -8.32 -0.67
CA TYR A 39 3.93 -8.41 -1.04
C TYR A 39 4.43 -9.84 -1.13
N ALA A 40 3.91 -10.77 -0.35
CA ALA A 40 4.21 -12.19 -0.52
C ALA A 40 3.98 -12.66 -1.96
N TYR A 41 2.94 -12.14 -2.60
CA TYR A 41 2.67 -12.46 -4.01
C TYR A 41 3.72 -11.92 -4.97
N THR A 42 4.13 -10.66 -4.82
CA THR A 42 5.11 -10.06 -5.75
C THR A 42 6.50 -10.66 -5.60
N PHE A 43 6.92 -10.98 -4.37
CA PHE A 43 8.22 -11.62 -4.12
C PHE A 43 8.28 -13.07 -4.63
N LEU A 44 7.13 -13.73 -4.73
CA LEU A 44 7.02 -15.10 -5.23
C LEU A 44 6.40 -15.18 -6.64
N ALA A 45 6.27 -14.04 -7.34
CA ALA A 45 5.58 -13.96 -8.62
C ALA A 45 6.14 -14.91 -9.67
N THR A 46 7.45 -15.13 -9.72
CA THR A 46 8.10 -16.05 -10.67
C THR A 46 7.70 -17.51 -10.39
N TYR A 47 7.64 -17.93 -9.12
CA TYR A 47 7.17 -19.29 -8.75
C TYR A 47 5.68 -19.48 -9.05
N ILE A 48 4.85 -18.46 -8.78
CA ILE A 48 3.42 -18.48 -9.11
C ILE A 48 3.24 -18.60 -10.62
N ALA A 49 4.02 -17.83 -11.39
CA ALA A 49 4.00 -17.86 -12.85
C ALA A 49 4.24 -19.26 -13.39
N ASP A 50 5.29 -19.92 -12.92
CA ASP A 50 5.71 -21.25 -13.39
C ASP A 50 4.73 -22.35 -13.03
N GLN A 51 3.98 -22.21 -11.92
CA GLN A 51 3.10 -23.25 -11.40
C GLN A 51 1.63 -23.07 -11.78
N VAL A 52 1.16 -21.83 -11.94
CA VAL A 52 -0.28 -21.53 -12.09
C VAL A 52 -0.67 -21.23 -13.52
N PHE A 53 0.27 -20.79 -14.36
CA PHE A 53 -0.02 -20.43 -15.74
C PHE A 53 0.57 -21.42 -16.75
N PRO A 54 -0.04 -21.55 -17.96
CA PRO A 54 0.52 -22.42 -18.98
C PRO A 54 1.87 -21.91 -19.46
N LYS A 55 2.83 -22.81 -19.64
CA LYS A 55 4.10 -22.47 -20.27
C LYS A 55 3.87 -22.17 -21.74
N SER A 56 4.37 -21.04 -22.23
CA SER A 56 4.36 -20.70 -23.65
C SER A 56 5.65 -21.20 -24.30
N ALA A 57 5.53 -21.90 -25.42
CA ALA A 57 6.70 -22.35 -26.19
C ALA A 57 7.41 -21.17 -26.87
N ASP A 58 6.64 -20.16 -27.27
CA ASP A 58 7.14 -19.03 -28.06
C ASP A 58 7.64 -17.87 -27.19
N ASN A 59 7.15 -17.76 -25.94
CA ASN A 59 7.46 -16.63 -25.07
C ASN A 59 7.47 -17.02 -23.59
N SER A 60 8.65 -17.04 -22.99
CA SER A 60 8.87 -17.42 -21.59
C SER A 60 8.33 -16.40 -20.57
N LEU A 61 8.05 -15.15 -20.96
CA LEU A 61 7.53 -14.11 -20.07
C LEU A 61 6.01 -14.08 -19.95
N VAL A 62 5.27 -14.79 -20.79
CA VAL A 62 3.78 -14.83 -20.76
C VAL A 62 3.23 -15.26 -19.39
N PRO A 63 3.75 -16.31 -18.73
CA PRO A 63 3.28 -16.69 -17.41
C PRO A 63 3.50 -15.58 -16.35
N LEU A 64 4.66 -14.91 -16.39
CA LEU A 64 4.98 -13.82 -15.48
C LEU A 64 4.12 -12.57 -15.74
N LEU A 65 3.91 -12.21 -16.99
CA LEU A 65 2.98 -11.16 -17.40
C LEU A 65 1.56 -11.44 -16.90
N SER A 66 1.09 -12.70 -17.05
CA SER A 66 -0.21 -13.12 -16.55
C SER A 66 -0.30 -12.99 -15.04
N THR A 67 0.76 -13.36 -14.31
CA THR A 67 0.85 -13.23 -12.85
C THR A 67 0.73 -11.74 -12.43
N PHE A 68 1.46 -10.84 -13.09
CA PHE A 68 1.37 -9.41 -12.79
C PHE A 68 0.07 -8.76 -13.28
N ALA A 69 -0.55 -9.25 -14.34
CA ALA A 69 -1.89 -8.83 -14.73
C ALA A 69 -2.92 -9.17 -13.64
N VAL A 70 -2.86 -10.37 -13.08
CA VAL A 70 -3.73 -10.79 -11.96
C VAL A 70 -3.45 -9.96 -10.69
N PHE A 71 -2.20 -9.61 -10.43
CA PHE A 71 -1.85 -8.66 -9.37
C PHE A 71 -2.53 -7.30 -9.57
N ALA A 72 -2.45 -6.73 -10.76
CA ALA A 72 -3.08 -5.47 -11.13
C ALA A 72 -4.61 -5.50 -10.97
N VAL A 73 -5.27 -6.59 -11.39
CA VAL A 73 -6.72 -6.79 -11.24
C VAL A 73 -7.17 -6.64 -9.79
N GLY A 74 -6.39 -7.17 -8.84
CA GLY A 74 -6.67 -6.99 -7.40
C GLY A 74 -6.69 -5.52 -6.99
N PHE A 75 -5.82 -4.67 -7.54
CA PHE A 75 -5.81 -3.24 -7.26
C PHE A 75 -7.04 -2.52 -7.81
N PHE A 76 -7.52 -2.89 -8.99
CA PHE A 76 -8.74 -2.32 -9.57
C PHE A 76 -10.00 -2.65 -8.77
N MET A 77 -9.98 -3.70 -7.95
CA MET A 77 -11.09 -4.02 -7.04
C MET A 77 -11.11 -3.18 -5.76
N ARG A 78 -10.05 -2.45 -5.41
CA ARG A 78 -10.00 -1.61 -4.19
C ARG A 78 -11.09 -0.53 -4.14
N PRO A 79 -11.35 0.27 -5.18
CA PRO A 79 -12.45 1.23 -5.17
C PRO A 79 -13.81 0.58 -4.93
N VAL A 80 -14.05 -0.58 -5.55
CA VAL A 80 -15.28 -1.38 -5.35
C VAL A 80 -15.37 -1.89 -3.91
N GLY A 81 -14.26 -2.40 -3.38
CA GLY A 81 -14.14 -2.85 -2.00
C GLY A 81 -14.44 -1.74 -1.00
N GLY A 82 -13.92 -0.53 -1.23
CA GLY A 82 -14.19 0.65 -0.39
C GLY A 82 -15.68 1.00 -0.32
N LEU A 83 -16.38 0.92 -1.45
CA LEU A 83 -17.84 1.11 -1.51
C LEU A 83 -18.59 0.02 -0.77
N LEU A 84 -18.24 -1.24 -1.00
CA LEU A 84 -18.90 -2.39 -0.40
C LEU A 84 -18.71 -2.42 1.12
N MET A 85 -17.46 -2.29 1.59
CA MET A 85 -17.15 -2.26 3.02
C MET A 85 -17.75 -1.04 3.71
N GLY A 86 -17.80 0.10 3.05
CA GLY A 86 -18.51 1.29 3.50
C GLY A 86 -19.99 1.02 3.70
N ALA A 87 -20.67 0.41 2.72
CA ALA A 87 -22.09 0.06 2.82
C ALA A 87 -22.37 -0.98 3.92
N ILE A 88 -21.51 -1.95 4.13
CA ILE A 88 -21.61 -2.92 5.25
C ILE A 88 -21.44 -2.19 6.58
N ALA A 89 -20.46 -1.29 6.69
CA ALA A 89 -20.22 -0.50 7.90
C ALA A 89 -21.43 0.39 8.27
N ASP A 90 -22.13 0.93 7.27
CA ASP A 90 -23.31 1.78 7.48
C ASP A 90 -24.53 0.97 7.88
N ARG A 91 -24.73 -0.23 7.31
CA ARG A 91 -25.92 -1.06 7.58
C ARG A 91 -25.76 -1.96 8.81
N ARG A 92 -24.58 -2.53 9.03
CA ARG A 92 -24.31 -3.56 10.06
C ARG A 92 -23.29 -3.14 11.11
N GLY A 93 -22.79 -1.90 11.04
CA GLY A 93 -21.78 -1.37 11.95
C GLY A 93 -20.33 -1.65 11.51
N ARG A 94 -19.41 -0.88 12.06
CA ARG A 94 -17.96 -0.98 11.75
C ARG A 94 -17.37 -2.35 12.09
N ARG A 95 -17.81 -2.95 13.20
CA ARG A 95 -17.32 -4.28 13.61
C ARG A 95 -17.65 -5.34 12.56
N ALA A 96 -18.85 -5.31 11.97
CA ALA A 96 -19.25 -6.24 10.91
C ALA A 96 -18.38 -6.04 9.66
N ALA A 97 -18.15 -4.80 9.23
CA ALA A 97 -17.29 -4.50 8.08
C ALA A 97 -15.85 -5.00 8.29
N LEU A 98 -15.25 -4.71 9.45
CA LEU A 98 -13.91 -5.18 9.82
C LEU A 98 -13.82 -6.71 9.87
N THR A 99 -14.86 -7.39 10.38
CA THR A 99 -14.93 -8.85 10.38
C THR A 99 -14.93 -9.42 8.97
N VAL A 100 -15.78 -8.87 8.08
CA VAL A 100 -15.85 -9.29 6.67
C VAL A 100 -14.52 -9.03 5.96
N THR A 101 -13.89 -7.88 6.16
CA THR A 101 -12.57 -7.55 5.59
C THR A 101 -11.52 -8.59 5.96
N ILE A 102 -11.39 -8.94 7.25
CA ILE A 102 -10.39 -9.90 7.71
C ILE A 102 -10.69 -11.31 7.18
N LEU A 103 -11.96 -11.73 7.17
CA LEU A 103 -12.34 -13.04 6.64
C LEU A 103 -12.08 -13.13 5.13
N LEU A 104 -12.36 -12.07 4.38
CA LEU A 104 -12.04 -12.00 2.96
C LEU A 104 -10.52 -12.07 2.72
N MET A 105 -9.74 -11.33 3.52
CA MET A 105 -8.28 -11.30 3.40
C MET A 105 -7.68 -12.67 3.73
N GLY A 106 -7.98 -13.25 4.89
CA GLY A 106 -7.45 -14.55 5.29
C GLY A 106 -7.94 -15.70 4.40
N GLY A 107 -9.22 -15.67 4.02
CA GLY A 107 -9.79 -16.66 3.10
C GLY A 107 -9.19 -16.60 1.70
N SER A 108 -8.96 -15.39 1.18
CA SER A 108 -8.31 -15.23 -0.14
C SER A 108 -6.83 -15.60 -0.10
N SER A 109 -6.11 -15.30 0.98
CA SER A 109 -4.72 -15.74 1.16
C SER A 109 -4.63 -17.27 1.18
N LEU A 110 -5.49 -17.92 1.96
CA LEU A 110 -5.59 -19.37 1.98
C LEU A 110 -5.92 -19.93 0.58
N LEU A 111 -6.82 -19.28 -0.15
CA LEU A 111 -7.19 -19.67 -1.50
C LEU A 111 -6.01 -19.60 -2.47
N VAL A 112 -5.14 -18.57 -2.36
CA VAL A 112 -3.88 -18.50 -3.12
C VAL A 112 -2.98 -19.67 -2.75
N GLY A 113 -2.77 -19.93 -1.44
CA GLY A 113 -1.94 -21.05 -0.96
C GLY A 113 -2.43 -22.43 -1.40
N LEU A 114 -3.74 -22.60 -1.56
CA LEU A 114 -4.39 -23.83 -2.02
C LEU A 114 -4.61 -23.90 -3.52
N THR A 115 -4.23 -22.87 -4.29
CA THR A 115 -4.39 -22.87 -5.76
C THR A 115 -3.68 -24.09 -6.36
N PRO A 116 -4.41 -24.92 -7.13
CA PRO A 116 -3.79 -26.07 -7.80
C PRO A 116 -2.80 -25.61 -8.87
N THR A 117 -1.88 -26.47 -9.27
CA THR A 117 -0.98 -26.17 -10.40
C THR A 117 -1.74 -26.29 -11.73
N TYR A 118 -1.25 -25.62 -12.76
CA TYR A 118 -1.82 -25.72 -14.11
C TYR A 118 -1.74 -27.16 -14.65
N ALA A 119 -0.69 -27.89 -14.30
CA ALA A 119 -0.53 -29.30 -14.69
C ALA A 119 -1.65 -30.22 -14.15
N VAL A 120 -2.22 -29.89 -13.00
CA VAL A 120 -3.27 -30.69 -12.34
C VAL A 120 -4.68 -30.23 -12.75
N ALA A 121 -4.92 -28.93 -12.78
CA ALA A 121 -6.27 -28.36 -12.92
C ALA A 121 -6.47 -27.54 -14.19
N GLY A 122 -5.45 -27.42 -15.07
CA GLY A 122 -5.56 -26.64 -16.29
C GLY A 122 -5.99 -25.20 -16.03
N VAL A 123 -6.94 -24.71 -16.81
CA VAL A 123 -7.46 -23.33 -16.75
C VAL A 123 -8.09 -22.98 -15.39
N LEU A 124 -8.49 -23.96 -14.60
CA LEU A 124 -9.06 -23.71 -13.26
C LEU A 124 -8.03 -23.08 -12.31
N ALA A 125 -6.73 -23.38 -12.48
CA ALA A 125 -5.66 -22.81 -11.64
C ALA A 125 -5.60 -21.27 -11.73
N PRO A 126 -5.43 -20.64 -12.89
CA PRO A 126 -5.47 -19.18 -12.98
C PRO A 126 -6.84 -18.59 -12.61
N VAL A 127 -7.95 -19.26 -12.85
CA VAL A 127 -9.28 -18.78 -12.44
C VAL A 127 -9.37 -18.66 -10.92
N VAL A 128 -8.90 -19.67 -10.17
CA VAL A 128 -8.85 -19.64 -8.69
C VAL A 128 -7.96 -18.50 -8.22
N LEU A 129 -6.81 -18.29 -8.85
CA LEU A 129 -5.89 -17.21 -8.49
C LEU A 129 -6.52 -15.83 -8.74
N VAL A 130 -7.19 -15.62 -9.88
CA VAL A 130 -7.93 -14.38 -10.18
C VAL A 130 -9.01 -14.13 -9.14
N LEU A 131 -9.81 -15.14 -8.82
CA LEU A 131 -10.86 -15.03 -7.80
C LEU A 131 -10.28 -14.64 -6.43
N ALA A 132 -9.20 -15.27 -6.01
CA ALA A 132 -8.51 -14.92 -4.78
C ALA A 132 -8.06 -13.45 -4.77
N ARG A 133 -7.50 -12.95 -5.87
CA ARG A 133 -7.07 -11.55 -6.01
C ARG A 133 -8.21 -10.55 -6.03
N LEU A 134 -9.33 -10.88 -6.65
CA LEU A 134 -10.55 -10.07 -6.60
C LEU A 134 -11.05 -9.93 -5.15
N LEU A 135 -11.09 -11.02 -4.40
CA LEU A 135 -11.51 -11.03 -2.99
C LEU A 135 -10.54 -10.22 -2.11
N GLN A 136 -9.23 -10.34 -2.32
CA GLN A 136 -8.23 -9.52 -1.63
C GLN A 136 -8.41 -8.03 -1.93
N GLY A 137 -8.60 -7.67 -3.21
CA GLY A 137 -8.85 -6.28 -3.59
C GLY A 137 -10.09 -5.69 -2.93
N LEU A 138 -11.16 -6.47 -2.80
CA LEU A 138 -12.37 -6.06 -2.10
C LEU A 138 -12.12 -5.82 -0.60
N SER A 139 -11.23 -6.58 0.05
CA SER A 139 -10.96 -6.43 1.48
C SER A 139 -10.23 -5.11 1.78
N VAL A 140 -9.26 -4.72 0.95
CA VAL A 140 -8.33 -3.59 1.18
C VAL A 140 -8.95 -2.21 0.97
N GLY A 141 -10.02 -2.10 0.16
CA GLY A 141 -10.46 -0.84 -0.44
C GLY A 141 -10.88 0.29 0.52
N GLY A 142 -11.27 0.01 1.75
CA GLY A 142 -11.78 1.03 2.68
C GLY A 142 -10.81 1.45 3.79
N GLU A 143 -9.73 0.71 4.01
CA GLU A 143 -8.90 0.86 5.21
C GLU A 143 -7.90 2.01 5.09
N PHE A 144 -7.32 2.24 3.91
CA PHE A 144 -6.30 3.28 3.72
C PHE A 144 -6.80 4.70 4.05
N ALA A 145 -7.95 5.10 3.51
CA ALA A 145 -8.48 6.44 3.74
C ALA A 145 -8.87 6.66 5.20
N ALA A 146 -9.43 5.64 5.86
CA ALA A 146 -9.81 5.70 7.26
C ALA A 146 -8.59 5.75 8.19
N SER A 147 -7.56 4.94 7.92
CA SER A 147 -6.29 4.90 8.63
C SER A 147 -5.53 6.21 8.49
N THR A 148 -5.41 6.74 7.26
CA THR A 148 -4.81 8.04 6.95
C THR A 148 -5.46 9.17 7.74
N THR A 149 -6.79 9.26 7.70
CA THR A 149 -7.54 10.29 8.42
C THR A 149 -7.33 10.16 9.93
N PHE A 150 -7.41 8.94 10.47
CA PHE A 150 -7.22 8.68 11.88
C PHE A 150 -5.82 9.08 12.38
N LEU A 151 -4.76 8.72 11.65
CA LEU A 151 -3.38 9.04 12.02
C LEU A 151 -3.16 10.56 12.06
N VAL A 152 -3.64 11.28 11.05
CA VAL A 152 -3.43 12.71 10.93
C VAL A 152 -4.26 13.49 11.96
N GLU A 153 -5.51 13.09 12.19
CA GLU A 153 -6.39 13.72 13.19
C GLU A 153 -5.97 13.42 14.63
N SER A 154 -5.28 12.31 14.87
CA SER A 154 -4.70 11.95 16.18
C SER A 154 -3.41 12.68 16.47
N ALA A 155 -2.80 13.32 15.47
CA ALA A 155 -1.55 14.06 15.62
C ALA A 155 -1.78 15.38 16.35
N GLY A 156 -0.89 15.71 17.31
CA GLY A 156 -0.81 17.04 17.89
C GLY A 156 -0.29 18.08 16.88
N PRO A 157 -0.46 19.38 17.20
CA PRO A 157 0.07 20.47 16.37
C PRO A 157 1.57 20.26 16.08
N GLY A 158 1.96 20.42 14.80
CA GLY A 158 3.37 20.33 14.38
C GLY A 158 3.97 18.92 14.33
N ARG A 159 3.17 17.84 14.49
CA ARG A 159 3.65 16.44 14.46
C ARG A 159 2.89 15.56 13.45
N ARG A 160 2.17 16.14 12.52
CA ARG A 160 1.37 15.40 11.53
C ARG A 160 2.23 14.58 10.57
N GLY A 161 3.41 15.06 10.21
CA GLY A 161 4.38 14.33 9.39
C GLY A 161 4.90 13.08 10.09
N LEU A 162 5.31 13.21 11.35
CA LEU A 162 5.74 12.07 12.18
C LEU A 162 4.62 11.02 12.30
N PHE A 163 3.38 11.44 12.62
CA PHE A 163 2.26 10.50 12.73
C PHE A 163 1.92 9.85 11.39
N SER A 164 1.97 10.63 10.29
CA SER A 164 1.79 10.11 8.92
C SER A 164 2.79 9.00 8.59
N SER A 165 4.05 9.14 9.02
CA SER A 165 5.10 8.17 8.71
C SER A 165 4.82 6.75 9.24
N PHE A 166 4.05 6.62 10.33
CA PHE A 166 3.68 5.32 10.90
C PHE A 166 2.77 4.50 9.98
N GLN A 167 2.09 5.12 9.02
CA GLN A 167 1.40 4.39 7.96
C GLN A 167 2.36 3.50 7.18
N TYR A 168 3.49 4.07 6.75
CA TYR A 168 4.48 3.32 5.98
C TYR A 168 5.44 2.51 6.85
N VAL A 169 5.65 2.85 8.11
CA VAL A 169 6.34 1.97 9.07
C VAL A 169 5.59 0.65 9.21
N SER A 170 4.27 0.69 9.40
CA SER A 170 3.46 -0.53 9.51
C SER A 170 3.35 -1.30 8.21
N THR A 171 3.21 -0.60 7.08
CA THR A 171 3.25 -1.23 5.74
C THR A 171 4.58 -1.95 5.51
N THR A 172 5.71 -1.28 5.78
CA THR A 172 7.05 -1.84 5.62
C THR A 172 7.30 -3.01 6.57
N ALA A 173 6.71 -2.99 7.78
CA ALA A 173 6.78 -4.15 8.67
C ALA A 173 6.15 -5.41 8.05
N GLY A 174 4.97 -5.26 7.42
CA GLY A 174 4.34 -6.36 6.68
C GLY A 174 5.20 -6.83 5.50
N GLN A 175 5.76 -5.91 4.73
CA GLN A 175 6.68 -6.20 3.63
C GLN A 175 7.92 -6.96 4.08
N LEU A 176 8.52 -6.54 5.21
CA LEU A 176 9.70 -7.19 5.78
C LEU A 176 9.42 -8.64 6.18
N VAL A 177 8.26 -8.90 6.79
CA VAL A 177 7.88 -10.28 7.14
C VAL A 177 7.70 -11.10 5.86
N ALA A 178 7.04 -10.56 4.84
CA ALA A 178 6.83 -11.27 3.56
C ALA A 178 8.17 -11.53 2.83
N SER A 179 9.01 -10.51 2.71
CA SER A 179 10.32 -10.58 2.08
C SER A 179 11.26 -11.51 2.84
N GLY A 180 11.31 -11.42 4.17
CA GLY A 180 12.14 -12.27 5.03
C GLY A 180 11.76 -13.75 4.91
N ILE A 181 10.46 -14.07 4.93
CA ILE A 181 9.98 -15.45 4.72
C ILE A 181 10.33 -15.92 3.30
N ALA A 182 10.11 -15.09 2.27
CA ALA A 182 10.44 -15.45 0.90
C ALA A 182 11.95 -15.72 0.75
N THR A 183 12.81 -14.83 1.28
CA THR A 183 14.27 -14.98 1.28
C THR A 183 14.68 -16.27 1.98
N LEU A 184 14.17 -16.52 3.20
CA LEU A 184 14.48 -17.71 3.97
C LEU A 184 14.10 -18.99 3.21
N LEU A 185 12.92 -19.04 2.60
CA LEU A 185 12.47 -20.20 1.85
C LEU A 185 13.31 -20.44 0.61
N VAL A 186 13.65 -19.39 -0.15
CA VAL A 186 14.48 -19.49 -1.37
C VAL A 186 15.91 -19.93 -1.03
N ASP A 187 16.45 -19.49 0.11
CA ASP A 187 17.80 -19.84 0.54
C ASP A 187 17.90 -21.26 1.12
N THR A 188 16.84 -21.73 1.82
CA THR A 188 16.87 -23.02 2.55
C THR A 188 16.28 -24.19 1.78
N LEU A 189 15.37 -23.94 0.84
CA LEU A 189 14.71 -24.99 0.07
C LEU A 189 15.40 -25.16 -1.29
N SER A 190 15.52 -26.43 -1.74
CA SER A 190 15.86 -26.71 -3.13
C SER A 190 14.79 -26.14 -4.09
N GLU A 191 15.18 -25.85 -5.32
CA GLU A 191 14.27 -25.31 -6.33
C GLU A 191 13.05 -26.23 -6.57
N ASP A 192 13.22 -27.55 -6.54
CA ASP A 192 12.14 -28.52 -6.65
C ASP A 192 11.13 -28.40 -5.50
N ARG A 193 11.62 -28.23 -4.26
CA ARG A 193 10.77 -28.06 -3.09
C ARG A 193 10.06 -26.69 -3.12
N MET A 194 10.77 -25.67 -3.53
CA MET A 194 10.22 -24.32 -3.67
C MET A 194 9.09 -24.30 -4.71
N ASN A 195 9.30 -24.91 -5.88
CA ASN A 195 8.30 -25.08 -6.94
C ASN A 195 7.16 -26.01 -6.54
N GLY A 196 7.43 -27.07 -5.77
CA GLY A 196 6.42 -28.03 -5.35
C GLY A 196 5.42 -27.44 -4.35
N TRP A 197 5.91 -26.92 -3.21
CA TRP A 197 5.06 -26.46 -2.11
C TRP A 197 5.56 -25.17 -1.43
N GLY A 198 6.85 -24.86 -1.49
CA GLY A 198 7.48 -23.78 -0.74
C GLY A 198 6.82 -22.41 -0.98
N TRP A 199 6.47 -22.11 -2.22
CA TRP A 199 5.80 -20.86 -2.58
C TRP A 199 4.42 -20.66 -1.94
N ARG A 200 3.77 -21.74 -1.47
CA ARG A 200 2.46 -21.70 -0.81
C ARG A 200 2.53 -21.30 0.66
N VAL A 201 3.67 -21.58 1.30
CA VAL A 201 3.86 -21.37 2.75
C VAL A 201 3.56 -19.92 3.19
N PRO A 202 4.04 -18.88 2.51
CA PRO A 202 3.75 -17.50 2.91
C PRO A 202 2.25 -17.19 2.89
N PHE A 203 1.47 -17.75 1.97
CA PHE A 203 0.02 -17.51 1.89
C PHE A 203 -0.76 -18.24 2.99
N VAL A 204 -0.38 -19.46 3.33
CA VAL A 204 -0.94 -20.18 4.48
C VAL A 204 -0.61 -19.42 5.78
N PHE A 205 0.63 -18.93 5.91
CA PHE A 205 1.03 -18.09 7.04
C PHE A 205 0.23 -16.78 7.09
N GLY A 206 -0.02 -16.12 5.95
CA GLY A 206 -0.88 -14.94 5.84
C GLY A 206 -2.31 -15.19 6.32
N ALA A 207 -2.87 -16.36 5.99
CA ALA A 207 -4.18 -16.77 6.51
C ALA A 207 -4.17 -16.91 8.04
N VAL A 208 -3.13 -17.51 8.62
CA VAL A 208 -2.95 -17.60 10.08
C VAL A 208 -2.80 -16.23 10.71
N LEU A 209 -1.98 -15.34 10.13
CA LEU A 209 -1.83 -13.96 10.61
C LEU A 209 -3.17 -13.20 10.59
N SER A 210 -4.01 -13.45 9.58
CA SER A 210 -5.34 -12.85 9.51
C SER A 210 -6.25 -13.30 10.65
N LEU A 211 -6.19 -14.56 11.06
CA LEU A 211 -6.90 -15.08 12.24
C LEU A 211 -6.41 -14.42 13.53
N VAL A 212 -5.10 -14.22 13.67
CA VAL A 212 -4.53 -13.49 14.81
C VAL A 212 -4.99 -12.03 14.80
N GLY A 213 -4.96 -11.37 13.65
CA GLY A 213 -5.50 -10.01 13.47
C GLY A 213 -6.99 -9.92 13.83
N PHE A 214 -7.77 -10.91 13.46
CA PHE A 214 -9.20 -11.03 13.83
C PHE A 214 -9.38 -11.11 15.35
N TRP A 215 -8.63 -11.97 16.02
CA TRP A 215 -8.68 -12.13 17.47
C TRP A 215 -8.32 -10.84 18.22
N ILE A 216 -7.26 -10.16 17.80
CA ILE A 216 -6.83 -8.87 18.39
C ILE A 216 -7.94 -7.81 18.24
N ARG A 217 -8.60 -7.75 17.06
CA ARG A 217 -9.65 -6.77 16.77
C ARG A 217 -11.00 -7.07 17.46
N GLN A 218 -11.27 -8.31 17.86
CA GLN A 218 -12.47 -8.64 18.65
C GLN A 218 -12.56 -7.89 20.00
N GLY A 219 -11.41 -7.54 20.58
CA GLY A 219 -11.31 -6.75 21.81
C GLY A 219 -11.43 -5.23 21.61
N ALA A 220 -11.54 -4.72 20.38
CA ALA A 220 -11.68 -3.30 20.11
C ALA A 220 -13.14 -2.85 20.28
N GLN A 221 -13.35 -1.91 21.21
CA GLN A 221 -14.68 -1.31 21.45
C GLN A 221 -15.07 -0.38 20.30
N GLU A 222 -16.35 -0.33 19.97
CA GLU A 222 -16.90 0.65 19.02
C GLU A 222 -16.64 2.08 19.53
N THR A 223 -15.89 2.86 18.76
CA THR A 223 -15.41 4.20 19.16
C THR A 223 -16.33 5.33 18.70
N ARG A 224 -17.50 5.04 18.09
CA ARG A 224 -18.44 6.08 17.63
C ARG A 224 -19.52 6.37 18.63
N SER A 225 -19.71 7.68 18.93
CA SER A 225 -20.93 8.16 19.57
C SER A 225 -22.14 7.97 18.64
N SER A 226 -23.31 7.69 19.21
CA SER A 226 -24.59 7.53 18.49
C SER A 226 -24.96 8.72 17.59
N ALA A 227 -24.44 9.92 17.87
CA ALA A 227 -24.61 11.13 17.07
C ALA A 227 -23.81 11.10 15.76
N GLN A 228 -22.59 10.54 15.77
CA GLN A 228 -21.75 10.39 14.58
C GLN A 228 -22.24 9.26 13.64
N GLN A 229 -23.06 8.35 14.13
CA GLN A 229 -23.68 7.29 13.33
C GLN A 229 -24.87 7.81 12.47
N ARG A 230 -25.51 8.92 12.87
CA ARG A 230 -26.69 9.49 12.19
C ARG A 230 -26.37 10.57 11.16
N ALA A 231 -25.12 11.04 11.07
CA ALA A 231 -24.75 12.05 10.09
C ALA A 231 -24.75 11.45 8.66
N PRO A 232 -25.46 12.05 7.68
CA PRO A 232 -25.43 11.61 6.29
C PRO A 232 -23.98 11.70 5.78
N ARG A 233 -23.45 10.58 5.28
CA ARG A 233 -22.14 10.62 4.63
C ARG A 233 -22.31 11.13 3.21
N PRO A 234 -21.44 12.04 2.74
CA PRO A 234 -21.44 12.40 1.34
C PRO A 234 -21.19 11.14 0.49
N ALA A 235 -22.03 10.96 -0.53
CA ALA A 235 -21.82 9.88 -1.47
C ALA A 235 -20.45 10.05 -2.13
N LEU A 236 -19.75 8.94 -2.41
CA LEU A 236 -18.41 8.97 -3.03
C LEU A 236 -18.38 9.83 -4.29
N PHE A 237 -19.39 9.69 -5.15
CA PHE A 237 -19.55 10.49 -6.36
C PHE A 237 -19.84 11.98 -6.07
N GLU A 238 -20.41 12.30 -4.92
CA GLU A 238 -20.64 13.67 -4.51
C GLU A 238 -19.34 14.40 -4.18
N ALA A 239 -18.41 13.72 -3.47
CA ALA A 239 -17.08 14.26 -3.21
C ALA A 239 -16.31 14.55 -4.50
N LEU A 240 -16.31 13.61 -5.46
CA LEU A 240 -15.67 13.80 -6.77
C LEU A 240 -16.31 14.93 -7.59
N ARG A 241 -17.63 15.01 -7.59
CA ARG A 241 -18.38 16.01 -8.37
C ARG A 241 -18.24 17.42 -7.79
N ARG A 242 -18.20 17.54 -6.47
CA ARG A 242 -18.09 18.85 -5.79
C ARG A 242 -16.65 19.33 -5.65
N HIS A 243 -15.66 18.42 -5.62
CA HIS A 243 -14.24 18.69 -5.42
C HIS A 243 -13.36 18.08 -6.52
N PRO A 244 -13.60 18.39 -7.81
CA PRO A 244 -12.84 17.78 -8.92
C PRO A 244 -11.37 18.19 -8.93
N ARG A 245 -11.08 19.44 -8.51
CA ARG A 245 -9.69 19.95 -8.45
C ARG A 245 -8.87 19.23 -7.40
N GLU A 246 -9.42 19.05 -6.21
CA GLU A 246 -8.80 18.33 -5.10
C GLU A 246 -8.60 16.85 -5.47
N SER A 247 -9.55 16.25 -6.15
CA SER A 247 -9.44 14.87 -6.66
C SER A 247 -8.31 14.71 -7.68
N LEU A 248 -8.17 15.65 -8.63
CA LEU A 248 -7.07 15.68 -9.59
C LEU A 248 -5.72 15.94 -8.90
N LEU A 249 -5.69 16.77 -7.86
CA LEU A 249 -4.48 16.97 -7.05
C LEU A 249 -4.03 15.67 -6.40
N ILE A 250 -4.95 14.90 -5.80
CA ILE A 250 -4.60 13.57 -5.24
C ILE A 250 -4.03 12.66 -6.32
N CYS A 251 -4.63 12.59 -7.50
CA CYS A 251 -4.09 11.80 -8.60
C CYS A 251 -2.67 12.25 -8.97
N GLY A 252 -2.45 13.55 -9.13
CA GLY A 252 -1.14 14.10 -9.49
C GLY A 252 -0.08 13.91 -8.41
N ILE A 253 -0.45 14.04 -7.13
CA ILE A 253 0.42 13.79 -5.98
C ILE A 253 0.82 12.30 -5.94
N THR A 254 -0.12 11.42 -6.20
CA THR A 254 0.01 9.97 -5.98
C THR A 254 0.69 9.26 -7.14
N ALA A 255 0.54 9.72 -8.39
CA ALA A 255 0.99 9.01 -9.58
C ALA A 255 2.48 8.67 -9.57
N GLY A 256 3.36 9.67 -9.42
CA GLY A 256 4.80 9.45 -9.31
C GLY A 256 5.18 8.71 -8.03
N GLY A 257 4.50 9.01 -6.92
CA GLY A 257 4.73 8.35 -5.64
C GLY A 257 4.47 6.85 -5.72
N THR A 258 3.37 6.44 -6.31
CA THR A 258 2.98 5.03 -6.35
C THR A 258 3.79 4.21 -7.36
N ILE A 259 4.10 4.76 -8.55
CA ILE A 259 4.93 4.04 -9.52
C ILE A 259 6.35 3.79 -8.97
N ALA A 260 6.98 4.80 -8.37
CA ALA A 260 8.29 4.66 -7.77
C ALA A 260 8.25 3.69 -6.57
N TYR A 261 7.23 3.79 -5.72
CA TYR A 261 7.04 2.93 -4.56
C TYR A 261 6.94 1.45 -4.95
N TYR A 262 6.03 1.08 -5.84
CA TYR A 262 5.88 -0.33 -6.25
C TYR A 262 7.06 -0.82 -7.08
N THR A 263 7.70 0.04 -7.85
CA THR A 263 8.94 -0.32 -8.55
C THR A 263 10.04 -0.70 -7.56
N TRP A 264 10.33 0.15 -6.58
CA TRP A 264 11.46 -0.06 -5.66
C TRP A 264 11.20 -1.06 -4.55
N THR A 265 9.97 -1.11 -4.01
CA THR A 265 9.67 -1.98 -2.86
C THR A 265 9.22 -3.38 -3.23
N SER A 266 8.73 -3.61 -4.46
CA SER A 266 8.19 -4.91 -4.83
C SER A 266 8.72 -5.49 -6.13
N TYR A 267 8.93 -4.66 -7.16
CA TYR A 267 9.29 -5.15 -8.48
C TYR A 267 10.80 -5.19 -8.73
N LEU A 268 11.58 -4.36 -8.06
CA LEU A 268 13.02 -4.22 -8.32
C LEU A 268 13.82 -5.52 -8.16
N PRO A 269 13.52 -6.44 -7.21
CA PRO A 269 14.14 -7.76 -7.19
C PRO A 269 13.91 -8.54 -8.50
N THR A 270 12.67 -8.63 -8.97
CA THR A 270 12.34 -9.29 -10.25
C THR A 270 12.93 -8.54 -11.46
N TYR A 271 12.94 -7.21 -11.43
CA TYR A 271 13.56 -6.41 -12.49
C TYR A 271 15.04 -6.68 -12.60
N ALA A 272 15.77 -6.79 -11.48
CA ALA A 272 17.20 -7.10 -11.45
C ALA A 272 17.49 -8.53 -11.93
N GLU A 273 16.67 -9.51 -11.53
CA GLU A 273 16.74 -10.88 -12.03
C GLU A 273 16.58 -10.91 -13.55
N LEU A 274 15.53 -10.26 -14.08
CA LEU A 274 15.22 -10.27 -15.51
C LEU A 274 16.21 -9.49 -16.38
N ASN A 275 16.73 -8.35 -15.91
CA ASN A 275 17.48 -7.41 -16.75
C ASN A 275 18.98 -7.37 -16.46
N ALA A 276 19.40 -7.77 -15.26
CA ALA A 276 20.81 -7.76 -14.83
C ALA A 276 21.37 -9.13 -14.49
N GLY A 277 20.54 -10.20 -14.52
CA GLY A 277 20.97 -11.57 -14.24
C GLY A 277 21.32 -11.84 -12.77
N VAL A 278 20.87 -10.97 -11.85
CA VAL A 278 21.11 -11.15 -10.40
C VAL A 278 20.39 -12.40 -9.91
N ALA A 279 21.09 -13.22 -9.13
CA ALA A 279 20.49 -14.41 -8.54
C ALA A 279 19.26 -14.04 -7.66
N LYS A 280 18.21 -14.85 -7.74
CA LYS A 280 16.93 -14.60 -7.04
C LYS A 280 17.11 -14.45 -5.52
N SER A 281 17.95 -15.31 -4.89
CA SER A 281 18.31 -15.21 -3.48
C SER A 281 18.92 -13.86 -3.11
N ASP A 282 19.89 -13.42 -3.91
CA ASP A 282 20.56 -12.11 -3.72
C ASP A 282 19.60 -10.94 -3.92
N ALA A 283 18.71 -11.04 -4.92
CA ALA A 283 17.73 -10.01 -5.21
C ALA A 283 16.70 -9.85 -4.05
N LEU A 284 16.23 -10.96 -3.49
CA LEU A 284 15.32 -10.95 -2.34
C LEU A 284 16.02 -10.50 -1.05
N LEU A 285 17.26 -10.93 -0.82
CA LEU A 285 18.04 -10.51 0.34
C LEU A 285 18.33 -9.01 0.30
N ALA A 286 18.78 -8.48 -0.84
CA ALA A 286 18.98 -7.03 -1.03
C ALA A 286 17.68 -6.26 -0.80
N GLY A 287 16.54 -6.77 -1.31
CA GLY A 287 15.20 -6.23 -1.06
C GLY A 287 14.86 -6.19 0.42
N THR A 288 15.10 -7.27 1.15
CA THR A 288 14.83 -7.36 2.60
C THR A 288 15.66 -6.34 3.39
N ILE A 289 16.97 -6.24 3.11
CA ILE A 289 17.86 -5.28 3.77
C ILE A 289 17.43 -3.84 3.47
N SER A 290 17.14 -3.52 2.22
CA SER A 290 16.71 -2.19 1.81
C SER A 290 15.36 -1.79 2.40
N LEU A 291 14.41 -2.73 2.55
CA LEU A 291 13.14 -2.49 3.23
C LEU A 291 13.33 -2.22 4.72
N ALA A 292 14.24 -2.93 5.41
CA ALA A 292 14.57 -2.65 6.80
C ALA A 292 15.12 -1.23 6.96
N PHE A 293 16.06 -0.84 6.11
CA PHE A 293 16.59 0.51 6.03
C PHE A 293 15.50 1.55 5.76
N PHE A 294 14.60 1.28 4.80
CA PHE A 294 13.48 2.15 4.46
C PHE A 294 12.52 2.38 5.63
N GLY A 295 12.18 1.33 6.37
CA GLY A 295 11.32 1.43 7.56
C GLY A 295 11.89 2.36 8.64
N LEU A 296 13.21 2.31 8.85
CA LEU A 296 13.92 3.18 9.78
C LEU A 296 13.95 4.66 9.33
N LEU A 297 13.94 4.91 8.03
CA LEU A 297 13.93 6.27 7.49
C LEU A 297 12.57 6.96 7.61
N GLN A 298 11.46 6.23 7.70
CA GLN A 298 10.11 6.82 7.68
C GLN A 298 9.89 7.87 8.77
N PRO A 299 10.15 7.60 10.07
CA PRO A 299 9.99 8.61 11.11
C PRO A 299 10.88 9.84 10.92
N LEU A 300 12.10 9.63 10.40
CA LEU A 300 13.03 10.73 10.11
C LEU A 300 12.47 11.66 9.02
N GLY A 301 11.95 11.10 7.93
CA GLY A 301 11.28 11.86 6.87
C GLY A 301 10.08 12.64 7.38
N GLY A 302 9.26 12.03 8.26
CA GLY A 302 8.13 12.69 8.90
C GLY A 302 8.55 13.89 9.77
N LEU A 303 9.58 13.72 10.60
CA LEU A 303 10.15 14.79 11.45
C LEU A 303 10.75 15.93 10.60
N LEU A 304 11.48 15.60 9.56
CA LEU A 304 12.03 16.60 8.62
C LEU A 304 10.91 17.43 7.97
N SER A 305 9.82 16.78 7.55
CA SER A 305 8.67 17.47 6.99
C SER A 305 7.94 18.34 8.01
N ASP A 306 7.84 17.94 9.26
CA ASP A 306 7.24 18.77 10.30
C ASP A 306 8.06 20.04 10.57
N ARG A 307 9.39 19.99 10.34
CA ARG A 307 10.29 21.13 10.50
C ARG A 307 10.36 22.03 9.26
N PHE A 308 10.49 21.44 8.06
CA PHE A 308 10.80 22.17 6.83
C PHE A 308 9.58 22.38 5.92
N GLY A 309 8.43 21.79 6.24
CA GLY A 309 7.22 21.84 5.42
C GLY A 309 7.01 20.58 4.57
N ARG A 310 5.88 20.55 3.84
CA ARG A 310 5.49 19.39 3.00
C ARG A 310 6.15 19.41 1.62
N ARG A 311 6.35 20.61 1.06
CA ARG A 311 6.87 20.75 -0.31
C ARG A 311 8.31 20.29 -0.50
N PRO A 312 9.29 20.63 0.38
CA PRO A 312 10.68 20.23 0.16
C PRO A 312 10.90 18.71 0.07
N PRO A 313 10.36 17.85 0.99
CA PRO A 313 10.51 16.40 0.86
C PRO A 313 9.81 15.84 -0.39
N LEU A 314 8.63 16.36 -0.78
CA LEU A 314 7.96 15.94 -2.01
C LEU A 314 8.77 16.28 -3.26
N LEU A 315 9.39 17.46 -3.32
CA LEU A 315 10.26 17.84 -4.43
C LEU A 315 11.56 17.05 -4.44
N PHE A 316 12.15 16.78 -3.27
CA PHE A 316 13.32 15.90 -3.15
C PHE A 316 13.01 14.50 -3.73
N PHE A 317 11.85 13.93 -3.38
CA PHE A 317 11.38 12.69 -3.96
C PHE A 317 11.19 12.79 -5.48
N GLY A 318 10.33 13.71 -5.93
CA GLY A 318 9.87 13.75 -7.31
C GLY A 318 10.98 14.14 -8.30
N VAL A 319 11.75 15.18 -8.01
CA VAL A 319 12.89 15.61 -8.82
C VAL A 319 14.01 14.58 -8.74
N GLY A 320 14.28 14.01 -7.54
CA GLY A 320 15.26 12.97 -7.34
C GLY A 320 14.99 11.75 -8.23
N PHE A 321 13.75 11.22 -8.24
CA PHE A 321 13.39 10.11 -9.12
C PHE A 321 13.35 10.49 -10.61
N ALA A 322 12.90 11.70 -10.95
CA ALA A 322 12.92 12.16 -12.34
C ALA A 322 14.34 12.17 -12.94
N LEU A 323 15.33 12.52 -12.13
CA LEU A 323 16.75 12.59 -12.56
C LEU A 323 17.48 11.26 -12.41
N LEU A 324 17.21 10.50 -11.33
CA LEU A 324 18.03 9.37 -10.92
C LEU A 324 17.45 7.99 -11.27
N SER A 325 16.15 7.86 -11.58
CA SER A 325 15.59 6.53 -11.90
C SER A 325 16.25 5.90 -13.12
N VAL A 326 16.54 6.68 -14.15
CA VAL A 326 17.21 6.18 -15.36
C VAL A 326 18.64 5.72 -15.05
N PRO A 327 19.56 6.54 -14.51
CA PRO A 327 20.91 6.11 -14.22
C PRO A 327 20.97 4.99 -13.16
N LEU A 328 20.12 5.00 -12.14
CA LEU A 328 20.09 3.95 -11.12
C LEU A 328 19.70 2.58 -11.72
N LEU A 329 18.64 2.51 -12.51
CA LEU A 329 18.20 1.25 -13.10
C LEU A 329 19.12 0.75 -14.22
N HIS A 330 19.77 1.65 -14.97
CA HIS A 330 20.78 1.27 -15.96
C HIS A 330 22.13 0.86 -15.36
N SER A 331 22.42 1.26 -14.12
CA SER A 331 23.66 0.83 -13.42
C SER A 331 23.60 -0.61 -12.91
N LEU A 332 22.38 -1.23 -12.91
CA LEU A 332 22.22 -2.60 -12.46
C LEU A 332 23.05 -3.57 -13.30
N ARG A 333 23.70 -4.49 -12.61
CA ARG A 333 24.52 -5.57 -13.15
C ARG A 333 24.45 -6.76 -12.20
N ASP A 334 24.94 -7.90 -12.58
CA ASP A 334 25.03 -9.07 -11.71
C ASP A 334 26.00 -8.81 -10.55
N SER A 335 25.48 -8.11 -9.54
CA SER A 335 26.22 -7.76 -8.32
C SER A 335 25.25 -7.39 -7.19
N PHE A 336 25.29 -8.14 -6.10
CA PHE A 336 24.54 -7.87 -4.88
C PHE A 336 24.77 -6.45 -4.35
N ALA A 337 26.02 -5.99 -4.29
CA ALA A 337 26.37 -4.67 -3.75
C ALA A 337 25.78 -3.53 -4.59
N VAL A 338 25.83 -3.65 -5.93
CA VAL A 338 25.23 -2.64 -6.81
C VAL A 338 23.71 -2.61 -6.65
N LEU A 339 23.06 -3.77 -6.63
CA LEU A 339 21.61 -3.84 -6.42
C LEU A 339 21.22 -3.24 -5.08
N LEU A 340 21.90 -3.58 -3.99
CA LEU A 340 21.63 -3.04 -2.66
C LEU A 340 21.79 -1.51 -2.63
N LEU A 341 22.85 -0.98 -3.24
CA LEU A 341 23.08 0.47 -3.33
C LEU A 341 21.96 1.17 -4.12
N VAL A 342 21.55 0.63 -5.26
CA VAL A 342 20.44 1.16 -6.08
C VAL A 342 19.13 1.15 -5.29
N GLN A 343 18.85 0.05 -4.60
CA GLN A 343 17.66 -0.05 -3.76
C GLN A 343 17.68 0.97 -2.62
N CYS A 344 18.78 1.04 -1.85
CA CYS A 344 18.90 1.99 -0.74
C CYS A 344 18.84 3.45 -1.22
N ALA A 345 19.46 3.79 -2.34
CA ALA A 345 19.38 5.14 -2.92
C ALA A 345 17.92 5.52 -3.26
N GLY A 346 17.19 4.62 -3.91
CA GLY A 346 15.78 4.85 -4.18
C GLY A 346 14.93 4.91 -2.91
N MET A 347 15.22 4.10 -1.87
CA MET A 347 14.51 4.15 -0.59
C MET A 347 14.69 5.50 0.13
N VAL A 348 15.88 6.11 0.06
CA VAL A 348 16.11 7.47 0.58
C VAL A 348 15.24 8.48 -0.13
N LEU A 349 15.22 8.46 -1.46
CA LEU A 349 14.36 9.37 -2.25
C LEU A 349 12.88 9.13 -1.93
N LEU A 350 12.47 7.87 -1.86
CA LEU A 350 11.08 7.46 -1.65
C LEU A 350 10.54 7.94 -0.31
N THR A 351 11.39 8.01 0.73
CA THR A 351 11.04 8.51 2.05
C THR A 351 10.49 9.93 2.01
N GLY A 352 10.93 10.77 1.06
CA GLY A 352 10.40 12.13 0.87
C GLY A 352 8.90 12.18 0.54
N PHE A 353 8.36 11.15 -0.09
CA PHE A 353 6.92 11.03 -0.39
C PHE A 353 6.20 10.19 0.67
N THR A 354 6.71 9.00 0.98
CA THR A 354 5.98 8.01 1.78
C THR A 354 5.76 8.47 3.23
N SER A 355 6.75 9.08 3.85
CA SER A 355 6.66 9.51 5.24
C SER A 355 5.54 10.53 5.50
N ILE A 356 5.15 11.29 4.47
CA ILE A 356 4.17 12.39 4.61
C ILE A 356 2.93 12.21 3.75
N SER A 357 2.83 11.14 2.97
CA SER A 357 1.71 10.88 2.04
C SER A 357 0.35 10.96 2.74
N ALA A 358 0.21 10.38 3.93
CA ALA A 358 -1.03 10.44 4.69
C ALA A 358 -1.37 11.89 5.11
N ALA A 359 -0.38 12.66 5.59
CA ALA A 359 -0.60 14.06 5.98
C ALA A 359 -1.02 14.91 4.78
N VAL A 360 -0.27 14.84 3.68
CA VAL A 360 -0.56 15.62 2.47
C VAL A 360 -1.94 15.29 1.91
N ASN A 361 -2.30 14.01 1.80
CA ASN A 361 -3.61 13.61 1.31
C ASN A 361 -4.75 14.10 2.21
N ALA A 362 -4.57 14.08 3.54
CA ALA A 362 -5.57 14.54 4.49
C ALA A 362 -5.71 16.09 4.52
N GLU A 363 -4.63 16.82 4.22
CA GLU A 363 -4.59 18.29 4.21
C GLU A 363 -5.20 18.90 2.94
N VAL A 364 -5.45 18.11 1.87
CA VAL A 364 -6.07 18.58 0.62
C VAL A 364 -7.57 18.75 0.74
N PHE A 365 -8.26 17.90 1.51
CA PHE A 365 -9.72 17.90 1.59
C PHE A 365 -10.27 18.50 2.89
N PRO A 366 -11.43 19.19 2.81
CA PRO A 366 -12.19 19.61 3.99
C PRO A 366 -12.61 18.40 4.85
N PRO A 367 -12.79 18.55 6.19
CA PRO A 367 -13.04 17.45 7.11
C PRO A 367 -14.23 16.56 6.74
N ARG A 368 -15.33 17.17 6.28
CA ARG A 368 -16.59 16.50 5.98
C ARG A 368 -16.50 15.48 4.84
N VAL A 369 -15.61 15.73 3.86
CA VAL A 369 -15.47 14.89 2.65
C VAL A 369 -14.10 14.21 2.58
N ARG A 370 -13.21 14.42 3.55
CA ARG A 370 -11.81 13.98 3.55
C ARG A 370 -11.63 12.51 3.22
N ALA A 371 -12.26 11.62 3.98
CA ALA A 371 -12.10 10.17 3.75
C ALA A 371 -12.68 9.71 2.40
N ALA A 372 -13.84 10.25 2.00
CA ALA A 372 -14.47 9.92 0.72
C ALA A 372 -13.69 10.52 -0.47
N GLY A 373 -13.19 11.76 -0.31
CA GLY A 373 -12.43 12.47 -1.32
C GLY A 373 -11.06 11.85 -1.60
N ILE A 374 -10.38 11.32 -0.57
CA ILE A 374 -9.10 10.63 -0.71
C ILE A 374 -9.31 9.24 -1.31
N GLY A 375 -10.30 8.49 -0.81
CA GLY A 375 -10.39 7.04 -1.04
C GLY A 375 -10.42 6.63 -2.51
N PHE A 376 -11.28 7.22 -3.31
CA PHE A 376 -11.43 6.83 -4.72
C PHE A 376 -10.29 7.33 -5.63
N PRO A 377 -9.93 8.64 -5.66
CA PRO A 377 -8.85 9.12 -6.52
C PRO A 377 -7.51 8.45 -6.20
N TYR A 378 -7.21 8.28 -4.92
CA TYR A 378 -6.02 7.58 -4.46
C TYR A 378 -6.02 6.12 -4.94
N SER A 379 -7.09 5.35 -4.65
CA SER A 379 -7.16 3.93 -5.03
C SER A 379 -7.10 3.71 -6.53
N LEU A 380 -7.75 4.58 -7.31
CA LEU A 380 -7.70 4.51 -8.78
C LEU A 380 -6.28 4.78 -9.29
N THR A 381 -5.62 5.81 -8.77
CA THR A 381 -4.26 6.17 -9.18
C THR A 381 -3.25 5.08 -8.80
N VAL A 382 -3.40 4.51 -7.59
CA VAL A 382 -2.57 3.36 -7.16
C VAL A 382 -2.82 2.15 -8.05
N ALA A 383 -4.06 1.87 -8.46
CA ALA A 383 -4.36 0.77 -9.37
C ALA A 383 -3.72 0.99 -10.75
N LEU A 384 -3.86 2.20 -11.30
CA LEU A 384 -3.37 2.53 -12.65
C LEU A 384 -1.84 2.55 -12.75
N PHE A 385 -1.13 3.05 -11.75
CA PHE A 385 0.32 3.25 -11.82
C PHE A 385 1.11 2.31 -10.88
N GLY A 386 0.59 2.00 -9.70
CA GLY A 386 1.25 1.12 -8.75
C GLY A 386 1.00 -0.36 -9.04
N GLY A 387 -0.27 -0.75 -9.10
CA GLY A 387 -0.66 -2.15 -9.37
C GLY A 387 -0.19 -2.67 -10.72
N THR A 388 -0.11 -1.79 -11.72
CA THR A 388 0.37 -2.14 -13.08
C THR A 388 1.89 -2.04 -13.22
N ALA A 389 2.63 -1.47 -12.27
CA ALA A 389 4.07 -1.24 -12.41
C ALA A 389 4.87 -2.51 -12.77
N PRO A 390 4.70 -3.66 -12.08
CA PRO A 390 5.41 -4.88 -12.44
C PRO A 390 5.00 -5.42 -13.82
N TYR A 391 3.72 -5.31 -14.18
CA TYR A 391 3.24 -5.70 -15.50
C TYR A 391 3.86 -4.88 -16.61
N VAL A 392 3.85 -3.55 -16.48
CA VAL A 392 4.42 -2.62 -17.48
C VAL A 392 5.92 -2.82 -17.63
N GLY A 393 6.65 -2.98 -16.51
CA GLY A 393 8.08 -3.25 -16.55
C GLY A 393 8.43 -4.56 -17.25
N THR A 394 7.68 -5.62 -16.98
CA THR A 394 7.84 -6.92 -17.64
C THR A 394 7.42 -6.86 -19.12
N LEU A 395 6.35 -6.12 -19.44
CA LEU A 395 5.90 -5.91 -20.82
C LEU A 395 6.96 -5.19 -21.68
N PHE A 396 7.59 -4.14 -21.15
CA PHE A 396 8.70 -3.48 -21.86
C PHE A 396 9.87 -4.43 -22.11
N LYS A 397 10.14 -5.33 -21.16
CA LYS A 397 11.15 -6.39 -21.36
C LYS A 397 10.75 -7.35 -22.46
N ASP A 398 9.50 -7.81 -22.46
CA ASP A 398 8.94 -8.72 -23.44
C ASP A 398 8.99 -8.16 -24.88
N LEU A 399 8.71 -6.87 -25.01
CA LEU A 399 8.78 -6.13 -26.27
C LEU A 399 10.21 -5.77 -26.73
N GLY A 400 11.26 -6.18 -25.99
CA GLY A 400 12.64 -5.84 -26.29
C GLY A 400 13.05 -4.40 -25.92
N HIS A 401 12.21 -3.68 -25.21
CA HIS A 401 12.40 -2.27 -24.87
C HIS A 401 12.52 -2.01 -23.35
N ALA A 402 13.16 -2.90 -22.61
CA ALA A 402 13.31 -2.80 -21.15
C ALA A 402 13.86 -1.43 -20.67
N GLY A 403 14.71 -0.78 -21.48
CA GLY A 403 15.24 0.56 -21.18
C GLY A 403 14.21 1.68 -21.15
N LEU A 404 12.97 1.48 -21.62
CA LEU A 404 11.89 2.48 -21.53
C LEU A 404 11.23 2.53 -20.16
N PHE A 405 11.28 1.45 -19.39
CA PHE A 405 10.64 1.41 -18.06
C PHE A 405 11.20 2.46 -17.09
N PRO A 406 12.53 2.65 -16.96
CA PRO A 406 13.09 3.74 -16.16
C PRO A 406 12.60 5.13 -16.56
N TRP A 407 12.44 5.39 -17.86
CA TRP A 407 11.90 6.65 -18.39
C TRP A 407 10.42 6.84 -18.04
N TYR A 408 9.63 5.76 -18.09
CA TYR A 408 8.23 5.79 -17.66
C TYR A 408 8.11 6.23 -16.19
N VAL A 409 8.95 5.68 -15.30
CA VAL A 409 9.02 6.10 -13.89
C VAL A 409 9.45 7.57 -13.77
N ALA A 410 10.52 7.98 -14.50
CA ALA A 410 11.04 9.34 -14.48
C ALA A 410 9.98 10.38 -14.88
N VAL A 411 9.27 10.13 -15.98
CA VAL A 411 8.24 11.04 -16.50
C VAL A 411 7.09 11.20 -15.51
N LEU A 412 6.60 10.12 -14.91
CA LEU A 412 5.53 10.20 -13.91
C LEU A 412 5.97 10.95 -12.64
N CYS A 413 7.21 10.75 -12.18
CA CYS A 413 7.76 11.50 -11.07
C CYS A 413 7.96 13.00 -11.41
N LEU A 414 8.36 13.32 -12.65
CA LEU A 414 8.45 14.70 -13.12
C LEU A 414 7.07 15.38 -13.16
N LEU A 415 6.05 14.71 -13.68
CA LEU A 415 4.67 15.21 -13.69
C LEU A 415 4.16 15.48 -12.27
N SER A 416 4.40 14.55 -11.32
CA SER A 416 4.08 14.75 -9.92
C SER A 416 4.86 15.93 -9.31
N SER A 417 6.11 16.14 -9.70
CA SER A 417 6.92 17.28 -9.24
C SER A 417 6.32 18.62 -9.64
N VAL A 418 5.75 18.72 -10.84
CA VAL A 418 5.01 19.93 -11.30
C VAL A 418 3.79 20.18 -10.40
N VAL A 419 3.10 19.12 -9.97
CA VAL A 419 1.98 19.24 -9.02
C VAL A 419 2.49 19.69 -7.65
N TYR A 420 3.60 19.14 -7.16
CA TYR A 420 4.20 19.51 -5.87
C TYR A 420 4.61 20.99 -5.81
N LEU A 421 5.11 21.53 -6.92
CA LEU A 421 5.45 22.96 -7.02
C LEU A 421 4.23 23.88 -6.82
N ARG A 422 3.03 23.42 -7.20
CA ARG A 422 1.77 24.17 -7.11
C ARG A 422 1.00 23.91 -5.81
N LEU A 423 1.40 22.93 -4.99
CA LEU A 423 0.75 22.66 -3.72
C LEU A 423 0.98 23.82 -2.75
N PRO A 424 -0.05 24.28 -2.00
CA PRO A 424 0.14 25.19 -0.91
C PRO A 424 0.93 24.51 0.23
N GLU A 425 1.73 25.27 0.95
CA GLU A 425 2.36 24.73 2.16
C GLU A 425 1.32 24.65 3.28
N THR A 426 1.18 23.45 3.84
CA THR A 426 0.13 23.12 4.82
C THR A 426 0.65 22.67 6.19
N ALA A 427 1.96 22.46 6.32
CA ALA A 427 2.57 21.87 7.53
C ALA A 427 2.23 22.63 8.82
N HIS A 428 2.20 23.97 8.75
CA HIS A 428 2.02 24.85 9.90
C HIS A 428 0.59 25.44 10.00
N LYS A 429 -0.31 25.06 9.08
CA LYS A 429 -1.72 25.46 9.16
C LYS A 429 -2.47 24.55 10.13
N GLU A 430 -3.42 25.10 10.87
CA GLU A 430 -4.34 24.28 11.65
C GLU A 430 -5.17 23.41 10.71
N LEU A 431 -5.30 22.13 11.09
CA LEU A 431 -6.20 21.24 10.34
C LEU A 431 -7.63 21.64 10.70
N GLU A 432 -8.41 22.04 9.71
CA GLU A 432 -9.84 22.24 9.92
C GLU A 432 -10.45 20.94 10.50
N ARG A 433 -11.14 21.05 11.63
CA ARG A 433 -11.75 19.93 12.36
C ARG A 433 -13.24 19.78 12.09
#